data_ba0d104b7f33df73eb507b676dc54008
#
_entry.id   ba0d104b7f33df73eb507b676dc54008
#
_cell.length_a   1.000
_cell.length_b   1.000
_cell.length_c   1.000
_cell.angle_alpha   90.00
_cell.angle_beta   90.00
_cell.angle_gamma   90.00
#
_symmetry.space_group_name_H-M   'P 1'
#
loop_
_entity.id
_entity.type
_entity.pdbx_description
1 polymer ?
#
loop_
_entity_poly.entity_id
_entity_poly.type
_entity_poly.pdbx_seq_one_letter_code
_entity_poly.pdbx_strand_id
1 'polypeptide(L)'
;MWKIGGARASAGGSLDEVIASAQKAIDHCRSVGIGLSPCTLPAVGNPNFEIKPGTMEVGIGHHGEPGVEVCPIESAEQMAKRMTDIVLPDYPFAAGDEVAVLVSGLGATPVMELYVLYN
;
A
#
# COMPACT_ATOMS: atom_id res chain seq x y z
N MET A 1 -1.05 -0.16 10.85
CA MET A 1 -1.66 -0.81 12.04
C MET A 1 -0.64 -1.66 12.80
N TRP A 2 -0.16 -2.80 12.30
CA TRP A 2 0.69 -3.75 13.05
C TRP A 2 1.98 -3.15 13.61
N LYS A 3 2.72 -2.38 12.83
CA LYS A 3 3.96 -1.73 13.31
C LYS A 3 3.68 -0.78 14.49
N ILE A 4 2.59 -0.04 14.47
CA ILE A 4 2.23 0.92 15.51
C ILE A 4 1.77 0.20 16.77
N GLY A 5 0.86 -0.78 16.65
CA GLY A 5 0.44 -1.61 17.76
C GLY A 5 1.61 -2.40 18.37
N GLY A 6 2.44 -3.01 17.51
CA GLY A 6 3.64 -3.74 17.95
C GLY A 6 4.66 -2.85 18.68
N ALA A 7 4.90 -1.64 18.17
CA ALA A 7 5.78 -0.67 18.84
C ALA A 7 5.24 -0.26 20.22
N ARG A 8 3.91 -0.03 20.35
CA ARG A 8 3.29 0.27 21.64
C ARG A 8 3.39 -0.90 22.62
N ALA A 9 3.18 -2.13 22.15
CA ALA A 9 3.35 -3.34 22.96
C ALA A 9 4.80 -3.50 23.43
N SER A 10 5.77 -3.32 22.54
CA SER A 10 7.21 -3.39 22.87
C SER A 10 7.63 -2.31 23.88
N ALA A 11 6.96 -1.16 23.89
CA ALA A 11 7.16 -0.11 24.88
C ALA A 11 6.46 -0.37 26.24
N GLY A 12 5.90 -1.57 26.44
CA GLY A 12 5.23 -1.96 27.69
C GLY A 12 3.81 -1.43 27.84
N GLY A 13 3.15 -1.08 26.73
CA GLY A 13 1.76 -0.64 26.76
C GLY A 13 0.81 -1.75 27.19
N SER A 14 -0.24 -1.39 27.92
CA SER A 14 -1.35 -2.27 28.23
C SER A 14 -2.11 -2.68 26.95
N LEU A 15 -2.96 -3.71 27.04
CA LEU A 15 -3.80 -4.14 25.94
C LEU A 15 -4.65 -2.98 25.36
N ASP A 16 -5.27 -2.20 26.23
CA ASP A 16 -6.11 -1.07 25.82
C ASP A 16 -5.30 0.02 25.09
N GLU A 17 -4.09 0.31 25.56
CA GLU A 17 -3.20 1.26 24.90
C GLU A 17 -2.70 0.77 23.53
N VAL A 18 -2.45 -0.54 23.40
CA VAL A 18 -2.08 -1.16 22.12
C VAL A 18 -3.26 -1.08 21.14
N ILE A 19 -4.47 -1.43 21.59
CA ILE A 19 -5.69 -1.32 20.79
C ILE A 19 -5.93 0.12 20.36
N ALA A 20 -5.88 1.08 21.28
CA ALA A 20 -6.09 2.50 20.98
C ALA A 20 -5.07 3.03 19.96
N SER A 21 -3.80 2.65 20.10
CA SER A 21 -2.74 3.05 19.15
C SER A 21 -2.94 2.44 17.77
N ALA A 22 -3.33 1.17 17.70
CA ALA A 22 -3.62 0.49 16.44
C ALA A 22 -4.86 1.08 15.76
N GLN A 23 -5.92 1.35 16.53
CA GLN A 23 -7.15 1.96 16.01
C GLN A 23 -6.90 3.37 15.48
N LYS A 24 -6.13 4.20 16.20
CA LYS A 24 -5.73 5.52 15.72
C LYS A 24 -5.03 5.44 14.36
N ALA A 25 -4.16 4.45 14.17
CA ALA A 25 -3.48 4.26 12.89
C ALA A 25 -4.45 3.86 11.77
N ILE A 26 -5.47 3.04 12.07
CA ILE A 26 -6.51 2.65 11.10
C ILE A 26 -7.32 3.88 10.69
N ASP A 27 -7.76 4.65 11.65
CA ASP A 27 -8.64 5.81 11.42
C ASP A 27 -7.95 6.91 10.58
N HIS A 28 -6.60 7.02 10.68
CA HIS A 28 -5.80 8.08 10.06
C HIS A 28 -4.88 7.60 8.95
N CYS A 29 -5.08 6.39 8.44
CA CYS A 29 -4.28 5.83 7.34
C CYS A 29 -5.16 5.55 6.13
N ARG A 30 -4.66 5.92 4.95
CA ARG A 30 -5.25 5.54 3.66
C ARG A 30 -4.17 4.90 2.80
N SER A 31 -4.56 3.95 1.99
CA SER A 31 -3.63 3.24 1.12
C SER A 31 -4.30 2.80 -0.17
N VAL A 32 -3.50 2.66 -1.20
CA VAL A 32 -3.89 2.09 -2.48
C VAL A 32 -2.75 1.22 -2.99
N GLY A 33 -3.08 0.07 -3.58
CA GLY A 33 -2.12 -0.82 -4.21
C GLY A 33 -2.14 -0.68 -5.73
N ILE A 34 -0.97 -0.83 -6.38
CA ILE A 34 -0.87 -1.04 -7.83
C ILE A 34 -0.12 -2.34 -8.05
N GLY A 35 -0.75 -3.28 -8.77
CA GLY A 35 -0.15 -4.52 -9.22
C GLY A 35 0.43 -4.37 -10.62
N LEU A 36 1.71 -4.70 -10.80
CA LEU A 36 2.42 -4.66 -12.09
C LEU A 36 2.68 -6.07 -12.63
N SER A 37 2.82 -7.03 -11.74
CA SER A 37 3.02 -8.44 -12.08
C SER A 37 2.52 -9.32 -10.93
N PRO A 38 2.14 -10.56 -11.22
CA PRO A 38 1.75 -11.50 -10.16
C PRO A 38 2.92 -11.89 -9.29
N CYS A 39 2.61 -12.24 -8.03
CA CYS A 39 3.56 -12.84 -7.11
C CYS A 39 3.36 -14.36 -7.08
N THR A 40 4.46 -15.10 -7.05
CA THR A 40 4.45 -16.55 -6.90
C THR A 40 4.97 -16.93 -5.53
N LEU A 41 4.14 -17.57 -4.72
CA LEU A 41 4.57 -18.14 -3.46
C LEU A 41 5.48 -19.34 -3.72
N PRO A 42 6.68 -19.41 -3.14
CA PRO A 42 7.64 -20.49 -3.42
C PRO A 42 7.08 -21.91 -3.19
N ALA A 43 6.25 -22.08 -2.18
CA ALA A 43 5.64 -23.37 -1.85
C ALA A 43 4.54 -23.81 -2.83
N VAL A 44 3.94 -22.88 -3.57
CA VAL A 44 2.84 -23.14 -4.50
C VAL A 44 3.35 -23.34 -5.93
N GLY A 45 4.42 -22.63 -6.30
CA GLY A 45 5.04 -22.74 -7.63
C GLY A 45 4.29 -22.06 -8.78
N ASN A 46 3.06 -21.60 -8.53
CA ASN A 46 2.23 -20.90 -9.50
C ASN A 46 1.78 -19.55 -8.94
N PRO A 47 1.59 -18.52 -9.79
CA PRO A 47 1.00 -17.27 -9.36
C PRO A 47 -0.44 -17.47 -8.88
N ASN A 48 -0.85 -16.71 -7.86
CA ASN A 48 -2.20 -16.76 -7.30
C ASN A 48 -3.21 -15.87 -8.03
N PHE A 49 -2.73 -15.04 -8.94
CA PHE A 49 -3.53 -14.19 -9.84
C PHE A 49 -2.73 -13.91 -11.12
N GLU A 50 -3.36 -13.33 -12.12
CA GLU A 50 -2.73 -12.98 -13.39
C GLU A 50 -2.94 -11.52 -13.71
N ILE A 51 -1.89 -10.85 -14.20
CA ILE A 51 -1.95 -9.51 -14.79
C ILE A 51 -1.52 -9.65 -16.24
N LYS A 52 -2.36 -9.15 -17.14
CA LYS A 52 -2.07 -9.20 -18.58
C LYS A 52 -0.82 -8.37 -18.89
N PRO A 53 0.13 -8.87 -19.68
CA PRO A 53 1.31 -8.11 -20.08
C PRO A 53 0.96 -6.73 -20.66
N GLY A 54 1.69 -5.70 -20.22
CA GLY A 54 1.45 -4.31 -20.63
C GLY A 54 0.29 -3.62 -19.91
N THR A 55 -0.30 -4.27 -18.90
CA THR A 55 -1.32 -3.66 -18.06
C THR A 55 -0.86 -3.59 -16.61
N MET A 56 -1.57 -2.77 -15.82
CA MET A 56 -1.47 -2.72 -14.36
C MET A 56 -2.86 -2.81 -13.77
N GLU A 57 -2.94 -3.22 -12.51
CA GLU A 57 -4.18 -3.29 -11.76
C GLU A 57 -4.16 -2.33 -10.57
N VAL A 58 -5.12 -1.44 -10.52
CA VAL A 58 -5.24 -0.39 -9.50
C VAL A 58 -6.18 -0.84 -8.40
N GLY A 59 -5.78 -0.67 -7.15
CA GLY A 59 -6.57 -1.07 -5.98
C GLY A 59 -6.46 -2.55 -5.65
N ILE A 60 -5.48 -3.26 -6.22
CA ILE A 60 -5.25 -4.67 -5.91
C ILE A 60 -4.97 -4.89 -4.41
N GLY A 61 -5.58 -5.90 -3.85
CA GLY A 61 -5.41 -6.27 -2.45
C GLY A 61 -4.09 -6.98 -2.16
N HIS A 62 -3.68 -6.93 -0.90
CA HIS A 62 -2.41 -7.52 -0.42
C HIS A 62 -2.33 -9.04 -0.63
N HIS A 63 -3.44 -9.72 -0.65
CA HIS A 63 -3.51 -11.18 -0.86
C HIS A 63 -3.94 -11.56 -2.28
N GLY A 64 -3.97 -10.60 -3.22
CA GLY A 64 -4.40 -10.80 -4.59
C GLY A 64 -5.91 -10.61 -4.80
N GLU A 65 -6.58 -9.92 -3.88
CA GLU A 65 -7.97 -9.50 -4.09
C GLU A 65 -8.04 -8.58 -5.32
N PRO A 66 -9.01 -8.77 -6.20
CA PRO A 66 -9.14 -7.97 -7.42
C PRO A 66 -9.16 -6.47 -7.14
N GLY A 67 -8.47 -5.70 -7.98
CA GLY A 67 -8.53 -4.25 -7.96
C GLY A 67 -9.84 -3.68 -8.52
N VAL A 68 -9.92 -2.38 -8.53
CA VAL A 68 -11.10 -1.65 -9.04
C VAL A 68 -10.97 -1.32 -10.53
N GLU A 69 -9.75 -1.34 -11.07
CA GLU A 69 -9.48 -0.97 -12.46
C GLU A 69 -8.27 -1.74 -12.99
N VAL A 70 -8.38 -2.22 -14.24
CA VAL A 70 -7.26 -2.72 -15.03
C VAL A 70 -7.04 -1.78 -16.20
N CYS A 71 -5.85 -1.21 -16.31
CA CYS A 71 -5.51 -0.23 -17.36
C CYS A 71 -4.11 -0.49 -17.94
N PRO A 72 -3.74 0.15 -19.07
CA PRO A 72 -2.38 0.09 -19.56
C PRO A 72 -1.37 0.54 -18.52
N ILE A 73 -0.16 -0.04 -18.56
CA ILE A 73 0.92 0.36 -17.65
C ILE A 73 1.27 1.84 -17.86
N GLU A 74 1.45 2.56 -16.79
CA GLU A 74 1.75 3.99 -16.75
C GLU A 74 3.22 4.24 -16.35
N SER A 75 3.71 5.46 -16.55
CA SER A 75 4.99 5.89 -15.97
C SER A 75 4.91 6.00 -14.45
N ALA A 76 6.04 5.98 -13.75
CA ALA A 76 6.08 6.12 -12.29
C ALA A 76 5.42 7.45 -11.84
N GLU A 77 5.64 8.55 -12.56
CA GLU A 77 4.99 9.83 -12.29
C GLU A 77 3.46 9.75 -12.40
N GLN A 78 2.95 9.10 -13.45
CA GLN A 78 1.51 8.91 -13.62
C GLN A 78 0.92 7.99 -12.55
N MET A 79 1.63 6.92 -12.18
CA MET A 79 1.23 6.03 -11.08
C MET A 79 1.19 6.78 -9.75
N ALA A 80 2.23 7.56 -9.43
CA ALA A 80 2.27 8.36 -8.20
C ALA A 80 1.10 9.36 -8.15
N LYS A 81 0.85 10.05 -9.26
CA LYS A 81 -0.30 10.95 -9.37
C LYS A 81 -1.63 10.21 -9.18
N ARG A 82 -1.83 9.08 -9.83
CA ARG A 82 -3.04 8.26 -9.69
C ARG A 82 -3.24 7.80 -8.26
N MET A 83 -2.18 7.33 -7.59
CA MET A 83 -2.24 6.90 -6.19
C MET A 83 -2.63 8.06 -5.27
N THR A 84 -2.04 9.22 -5.45
CA THR A 84 -2.37 10.42 -4.67
C THR A 84 -3.79 10.92 -4.94
N ASP A 85 -4.24 10.91 -6.20
CA ASP A 85 -5.61 11.27 -6.57
C ASP A 85 -6.68 10.36 -5.94
N ILE A 86 -6.32 9.11 -5.62
CA ILE A 86 -7.20 8.17 -4.92
C ILE A 86 -7.16 8.37 -3.40
N VAL A 87 -5.95 8.49 -2.83
CA VAL A 87 -5.75 8.48 -1.38
C VAL A 87 -6.12 9.81 -0.73
N LEU A 88 -5.79 10.95 -1.37
CA LEU A 88 -5.99 12.26 -0.76
C LEU A 88 -7.47 12.63 -0.54
N PRO A 89 -8.40 12.35 -1.47
CA PRO A 89 -9.82 12.66 -1.24
C PRO A 89 -10.51 11.76 -0.21
N ASP A 90 -9.92 10.59 0.09
CA ASP A 90 -10.50 9.60 1.01
C ASP A 90 -10.29 9.92 2.50
N TYR A 91 -9.58 10.99 2.80
CA TYR A 91 -9.38 11.52 4.14
C TYR A 91 -9.36 13.05 4.10
N PRO A 92 -9.89 13.75 5.11
CA PRO A 92 -10.00 15.22 5.10
C PRO A 92 -8.65 15.91 5.38
N PHE A 93 -7.65 15.66 4.52
CA PHE A 93 -6.37 16.35 4.57
C PHE A 93 -6.54 17.85 4.28
N ALA A 94 -5.80 18.67 5.01
CA ALA A 94 -5.74 20.11 4.81
C ALA A 94 -4.32 20.57 4.44
N ALA A 95 -4.23 21.68 3.75
CA ALA A 95 -2.92 22.26 3.44
C ALA A 95 -2.17 22.61 4.74
N GLY A 96 -0.96 22.09 4.88
CA GLY A 96 -0.11 22.26 6.06
C GLY A 96 -0.16 21.08 7.04
N ASP A 97 -0.97 20.06 6.79
CA ASP A 97 -0.93 18.83 7.59
C ASP A 97 0.40 18.12 7.43
N GLU A 98 0.93 17.61 8.52
CA GLU A 98 2.09 16.71 8.52
C GLU A 98 1.63 15.26 8.33
N VAL A 99 2.19 14.61 7.34
CA VAL A 99 1.86 13.22 7.00
C VAL A 99 3.11 12.35 6.94
N ALA A 100 2.96 11.06 7.26
CA ALA A 100 3.96 10.06 7.01
C ALA A 100 3.57 9.29 5.74
N VAL A 101 4.47 9.23 4.77
CA VAL A 101 4.28 8.49 3.52
C VAL A 101 5.08 7.20 3.58
N LEU A 102 4.44 6.08 3.24
CA LEU A 102 5.08 4.78 3.11
C LEU A 102 4.85 4.23 1.69
N VAL A 103 5.92 4.09 0.92
CA VAL A 103 5.91 3.35 -0.33
C VAL A 103 6.35 1.92 -0.05
N SER A 104 5.46 0.95 -0.26
CA SER A 104 5.67 -0.45 0.11
C SER A 104 5.78 -1.34 -1.13
N GLY A 105 6.86 -2.09 -1.23
CA GLY A 105 7.00 -3.17 -2.21
C GLY A 105 6.35 -4.44 -1.67
N LEU A 106 5.13 -4.73 -2.07
CA LEU A 106 4.33 -5.84 -1.56
C LEU A 106 4.73 -7.22 -2.10
N GLY A 107 5.70 -7.28 -2.96
CA GLY A 107 6.19 -8.52 -3.55
C GLY A 107 7.67 -8.40 -3.88
N ALA A 108 8.00 -8.56 -5.14
CA ALA A 108 9.37 -8.54 -5.64
C ALA A 108 9.82 -7.16 -6.17
N THR A 109 9.09 -6.08 -5.90
CA THR A 109 9.46 -4.73 -6.36
C THR A 109 10.76 -4.28 -5.72
N PRO A 110 11.82 -4.03 -6.49
CA PRO A 110 13.10 -3.57 -5.97
C PRO A 110 12.99 -2.23 -5.27
N VAL A 111 13.79 -2.03 -4.21
CA VAL A 111 13.80 -0.78 -3.44
C VAL A 111 14.10 0.44 -4.31
N MET A 112 14.92 0.28 -5.32
CA MET A 112 15.24 1.35 -6.29
C MET A 112 14.00 1.85 -7.04
N GLU A 113 13.09 0.96 -7.43
CA GLU A 113 11.82 1.34 -8.09
C GLU A 113 10.88 2.07 -7.12
N LEU A 114 10.89 1.69 -5.84
CA LEU A 114 10.12 2.41 -4.80
C LEU A 114 10.63 3.85 -4.63
N TYR A 115 11.95 4.07 -4.73
CA TYR A 115 12.52 5.42 -4.71
C TYR A 115 12.11 6.23 -5.95
N VAL A 116 12.04 5.61 -7.12
CA VAL A 116 11.57 6.29 -8.35
C VAL A 116 10.11 6.72 -8.21
N LEU A 117 9.27 5.88 -7.62
CA LEU A 117 7.87 6.21 -7.37
C LEU A 117 7.69 7.34 -6.33
N TYR A 118 8.59 7.38 -5.33
CA TYR A 118 8.54 8.38 -4.25
C TYR A 118 9.02 9.77 -4.67
N ASN A 119 9.92 9.85 -5.67
CA ASN A 119 10.56 11.09 -6.12
C ASN A 119 9.57 12.01 -6.83
#